data_cf6c19736a99687c23f17acc5022ad4b
#
_entry.id   cf6c19736a99687c23f17acc5022ad4b
#
_cell.length_a   1.000
_cell.length_b   1.000
_cell.length_c   1.000
_cell.angle_alpha   90.00
_cell.angle_beta   90.00
_cell.angle_gamma   90.00
#
_symmetry.space_group_name_H-M   'P 1'
#
loop_
_entity.id
_entity.type
_entity.pdbx_description
1 polymer ?
#
loop_
_entity_poly.entity_id
_entity_poly.type
_entity_poly.pdbx_seq_one_letter_code
_entity_poly.pdbx_strand_id
1 'polypeptide(L)'
;MDYEDIEKLVFGGGSNSSAARASVGEITEQEHWLNVMKALKLPASDVARVRDEFFGGDIIDRNLLEFMRSLKPKRKVGAISNAWDGLRAYMEREKFADVFDSIVISAEVKVAKPAEKIYRIALDQLQVKPNEAVFVDDMPANIEACERLGMKGIQFADAESALKQLKAIL
;
A
#
# COMPACT_ATOMS: atom_id res chain seq x y z
N MET A 1 -16.47 -12.23 18.79
CA MET A 1 -15.25 -11.72 18.14
C MET A 1 -15.63 -10.37 17.61
N ASP A 2 -15.00 -9.34 18.10
CA ASP A 2 -15.23 -7.97 17.64
C ASP A 2 -14.37 -7.65 16.40
N TYR A 3 -14.52 -6.43 15.85
CA TYR A 3 -13.78 -6.00 14.66
C TYR A 3 -12.26 -6.01 14.89
N GLU A 4 -11.80 -5.59 16.07
CA GLU A 4 -10.37 -5.56 16.41
C GLU A 4 -9.75 -6.95 16.42
N ASP A 5 -10.49 -7.97 16.86
CA ASP A 5 -10.03 -9.36 16.84
C ASP A 5 -9.84 -9.85 15.40
N ILE A 6 -10.78 -9.48 14.49
CA ILE A 6 -10.69 -9.83 13.07
C ILE A 6 -9.54 -9.09 12.41
N GLU A 7 -9.38 -7.80 12.67
CA GLU A 7 -8.28 -6.99 12.15
C GLU A 7 -6.90 -7.55 12.55
N LYS A 8 -6.76 -8.01 13.80
CA LYS A 8 -5.55 -8.70 14.26
C LYS A 8 -5.29 -10.02 13.54
N LEU A 9 -6.32 -10.74 13.12
CA LEU A 9 -6.17 -11.95 12.31
C LEU A 9 -5.80 -11.63 10.86
N VAL A 10 -6.36 -10.55 10.31
CA VAL A 10 -6.16 -10.14 8.91
C VAL A 10 -4.81 -9.44 8.72
N PHE A 11 -4.43 -8.51 9.60
CA PHE A 11 -3.19 -7.74 9.45
C PHE A 11 -2.13 -8.02 10.51
N GLY A 12 -2.50 -8.71 11.60
CA GLY A 12 -1.64 -8.92 12.74
C GLY A 12 -0.78 -10.18 12.66
N GLY A 13 -0.12 -10.44 13.81
CA GLY A 13 0.75 -11.60 13.99
C GLY A 13 2.19 -11.32 13.56
N GLY A 14 3.19 -11.74 14.23
CA GLY A 14 4.62 -11.45 13.97
C GLY A 14 5.07 -11.77 12.53
N SER A 15 6.36 -11.65 12.28
CA SER A 15 7.00 -11.81 10.95
C SER A 15 6.68 -13.15 10.23
N ASN A 16 6.24 -14.17 10.94
CA ASN A 16 5.87 -15.48 10.39
C ASN A 16 4.35 -15.66 10.22
N SER A 17 3.54 -14.62 10.44
CA SER A 17 2.10 -14.69 10.22
C SER A 17 1.76 -14.88 8.73
N SER A 18 0.56 -15.40 8.45
CA SER A 18 0.11 -15.52 7.05
C SER A 18 -0.02 -14.14 6.40
N ALA A 19 -0.38 -13.10 7.15
CA ALA A 19 -0.41 -11.71 6.66
C ALA A 19 0.99 -11.24 6.22
N ALA A 20 2.01 -11.40 7.09
CA ALA A 20 3.38 -11.02 6.76
C ALA A 20 3.93 -11.79 5.57
N ARG A 21 3.69 -13.10 5.50
CA ARG A 21 4.10 -13.96 4.38
C ARG A 21 3.41 -13.57 3.07
N ALA A 22 2.12 -13.25 3.12
CA ALA A 22 1.38 -12.76 1.96
C ALA A 22 1.89 -11.37 1.51
N SER A 23 2.26 -10.48 2.45
CA SER A 23 2.75 -9.14 2.12
C SER A 23 4.09 -9.13 1.40
N VAL A 24 4.88 -10.20 1.50
CA VAL A 24 6.10 -10.41 0.71
C VAL A 24 5.93 -11.49 -0.36
N GLY A 25 4.70 -11.92 -0.61
CA GLY A 25 4.33 -12.86 -1.65
C GLY A 25 4.92 -14.26 -1.50
N GLU A 26 5.19 -14.71 -0.25
CA GLU A 26 5.53 -16.11 0.03
C GLU A 26 4.32 -17.02 -0.08
N ILE A 27 3.15 -16.47 0.21
CA ILE A 27 1.85 -17.08 -0.04
C ILE A 27 0.95 -16.07 -0.74
N THR A 28 -0.11 -16.53 -1.41
CA THR A 28 -1.10 -15.67 -2.06
C THR A 28 -2.06 -15.03 -1.04
N GLU A 29 -2.73 -13.94 -1.44
CA GLU A 29 -3.85 -13.37 -0.69
C GLU A 29 -4.94 -14.42 -0.41
N GLN A 30 -5.24 -15.27 -1.40
CA GLN A 30 -6.21 -16.35 -1.25
C GLN A 30 -5.81 -17.35 -0.13
N GLU A 31 -4.55 -17.77 -0.10
CA GLU A 31 -4.05 -18.67 0.96
C GLU A 31 -4.08 -18.00 2.33
N HIS A 32 -3.78 -16.69 2.38
CA HIS A 32 -3.90 -15.92 3.61
C HIS A 32 -5.35 -15.89 4.11
N TRP A 33 -6.31 -15.55 3.25
CA TRP A 33 -7.74 -15.56 3.62
C TRP A 33 -8.23 -16.92 4.06
N LEU A 34 -7.77 -18.01 3.46
CA LEU A 34 -8.09 -19.37 3.93
C LEU A 34 -7.56 -19.62 5.36
N ASN A 35 -6.39 -19.09 5.72
CA ASN A 35 -5.89 -19.16 7.10
C ASN A 35 -6.75 -18.33 8.06
N VAL A 36 -7.20 -17.13 7.65
CA VAL A 36 -8.14 -16.29 8.42
C VAL A 36 -9.45 -17.05 8.65
N MET A 37 -10.05 -17.63 7.59
CA MET A 37 -11.29 -18.42 7.70
C MET A 37 -11.16 -19.58 8.67
N LYS A 38 -10.02 -20.29 8.62
CA LYS A 38 -9.74 -21.39 9.56
C LYS A 38 -9.67 -20.90 11.01
N ALA A 39 -9.04 -19.76 11.27
CA ALA A 39 -8.97 -19.14 12.59
C ALA A 39 -10.35 -18.70 13.09
N LEU A 40 -11.19 -18.19 12.20
CA LEU A 40 -12.58 -17.77 12.46
C LEU A 40 -13.54 -18.97 12.59
N LYS A 41 -13.11 -20.19 12.27
CA LYS A 41 -13.94 -21.40 12.18
C LYS A 41 -15.11 -21.26 11.20
N LEU A 42 -14.89 -20.52 10.11
CA LEU A 42 -15.84 -20.28 9.04
C LEU A 42 -15.52 -21.16 7.82
N PRO A 43 -16.54 -21.50 6.99
CA PRO A 43 -16.32 -22.29 5.78
C PRO A 43 -15.45 -21.53 4.75
N ALA A 44 -14.58 -22.24 4.05
CA ALA A 44 -13.74 -21.66 3.00
C ALA A 44 -14.56 -21.04 1.85
N SER A 45 -15.78 -21.52 1.63
CA SER A 45 -16.73 -20.95 0.65
C SER A 45 -17.09 -19.49 0.91
N ASP A 46 -16.97 -19.03 2.14
CA ASP A 46 -17.37 -17.69 2.56
C ASP A 46 -16.25 -16.64 2.44
N VAL A 47 -15.04 -17.04 1.97
CA VAL A 47 -13.87 -16.13 1.85
C VAL A 47 -14.26 -14.84 1.13
N ALA A 48 -14.89 -14.92 -0.04
CA ALA A 48 -15.22 -13.71 -0.81
C ALA A 48 -16.14 -12.77 -0.03
N ARG A 49 -17.18 -13.30 0.61
CA ARG A 49 -18.11 -12.52 1.42
C ARG A 49 -17.41 -11.85 2.61
N VAL A 50 -16.62 -12.61 3.37
CA VAL A 50 -15.93 -12.09 4.57
C VAL A 50 -14.91 -11.02 4.18
N ARG A 51 -14.15 -11.23 3.10
CA ARG A 51 -13.21 -10.24 2.57
C ARG A 51 -13.93 -8.96 2.14
N ASP A 52 -15.01 -9.08 1.38
CA ASP A 52 -15.77 -7.93 0.87
C ASP A 52 -16.46 -7.17 2.03
N GLU A 53 -16.93 -7.86 3.07
CA GLU A 53 -17.45 -7.23 4.29
C GLU A 53 -16.32 -6.51 5.07
N PHE A 54 -15.14 -7.12 5.17
CA PHE A 54 -14.00 -6.54 5.89
C PHE A 54 -13.52 -5.23 5.25
N PHE A 55 -13.36 -5.20 3.92
CA PHE A 55 -12.94 -4.01 3.18
C PHE A 55 -14.11 -3.10 2.74
N GLY A 56 -15.35 -3.47 3.06
CA GLY A 56 -16.53 -2.72 2.61
C GLY A 56 -16.66 -1.30 3.17
N GLY A 57 -15.89 -0.98 4.22
CA GLY A 57 -15.78 0.36 4.80
C GLY A 57 -14.72 1.26 4.13
N ASP A 58 -13.87 0.71 3.26
CA ASP A 58 -12.81 1.46 2.61
C ASP A 58 -13.37 2.48 1.62
N ILE A 59 -12.95 3.74 1.77
CA ILE A 59 -13.38 4.83 0.91
C ILE A 59 -12.19 5.35 0.12
N ILE A 60 -12.32 5.34 -1.21
CA ILE A 60 -11.32 5.92 -2.10
C ILE A 60 -11.51 7.45 -2.14
N ASP A 61 -10.50 8.20 -1.73
CA ASP A 61 -10.49 9.66 -1.87
C ASP A 61 -10.29 10.06 -3.34
N ARG A 62 -11.41 10.31 -4.03
CA ARG A 62 -11.42 10.70 -5.45
C ARG A 62 -10.78 12.08 -5.66
N ASN A 63 -10.85 13.00 -4.69
CA ASN A 63 -10.23 14.32 -4.81
C ASN A 63 -8.70 14.22 -4.79
N LEU A 64 -8.16 13.35 -3.94
CA LEU A 64 -6.73 13.06 -3.90
C LEU A 64 -6.26 12.42 -5.22
N LEU A 65 -7.03 11.50 -5.78
CA LEU A 65 -6.71 10.91 -7.08
C LEU A 65 -6.70 11.95 -8.21
N GLU A 66 -7.68 12.86 -8.25
CA GLU A 66 -7.71 13.96 -9.23
C GLU A 66 -6.51 14.92 -9.09
N PHE A 67 -6.13 15.24 -7.86
CA PHE A 67 -4.92 16.01 -7.61
C PHE A 67 -3.68 15.29 -8.19
N MET A 68 -3.51 14.00 -7.89
CA MET A 68 -2.40 13.22 -8.42
C MET A 68 -2.41 13.16 -9.96
N ARG A 69 -3.57 12.98 -10.60
CA ARG A 69 -3.70 13.06 -12.07
C ARG A 69 -3.26 14.40 -12.61
N SER A 70 -3.56 15.49 -11.91
CA SER A 70 -3.17 16.84 -12.33
C SER A 70 -1.64 17.07 -12.35
N LEU A 71 -0.88 16.26 -11.64
CA LEU A 71 0.58 16.33 -11.60
C LEU A 71 1.24 15.69 -12.83
N LYS A 72 0.64 14.67 -13.42
CA LYS A 72 1.24 13.81 -14.46
C LYS A 72 1.87 14.51 -15.65
N PRO A 73 1.31 15.60 -16.22
CA PRO A 73 1.97 16.27 -17.34
C PRO A 73 3.37 16.82 -17.02
N LYS A 74 3.66 17.07 -15.73
CA LYS A 74 4.90 17.70 -15.29
C LYS A 74 5.70 16.87 -14.29
N ARG A 75 5.10 15.88 -13.69
CA ARG A 75 5.66 15.05 -12.63
C ARG A 75 5.33 13.58 -12.85
N LYS A 76 6.21 12.71 -12.38
CA LYS A 76 5.92 11.28 -12.26
C LYS A 76 5.19 11.02 -10.95
N VAL A 77 4.19 10.15 -10.99
CA VAL A 77 3.43 9.71 -9.82
C VAL A 77 3.64 8.21 -9.63
N GLY A 78 4.08 7.81 -8.46
CA GLY A 78 4.30 6.41 -8.11
C GLY A 78 3.55 5.99 -6.86
N ALA A 79 3.22 4.71 -6.76
CA ALA A 79 2.71 4.08 -5.55
C ALA A 79 3.70 3.02 -5.05
N ILE A 80 3.94 2.99 -3.73
CA ILE A 80 4.64 1.91 -3.03
C ILE A 80 3.72 1.41 -1.93
N SER A 81 3.27 0.16 -2.01
CA SER A 81 2.32 -0.40 -1.04
C SER A 81 2.85 -1.69 -0.42
N ASN A 82 2.77 -1.78 0.91
CA ASN A 82 2.86 -3.06 1.61
C ASN A 82 1.49 -3.73 1.51
N ALA A 83 1.31 -4.54 0.48
CA ALA A 83 0.03 -5.16 0.18
C ALA A 83 0.21 -6.53 -0.46
N TRP A 84 -0.86 -7.29 -0.48
CA TRP A 84 -0.96 -8.60 -1.10
C TRP A 84 -1.11 -8.50 -2.62
N ASP A 85 -1.02 -9.63 -3.31
CA ASP A 85 -1.03 -9.74 -4.77
C ASP A 85 -2.36 -9.33 -5.43
N GLY A 86 -3.46 -9.21 -4.68
CA GLY A 86 -4.75 -8.73 -5.17
C GLY A 86 -4.87 -7.21 -5.37
N LEU A 87 -3.95 -6.39 -4.80
CA LEU A 87 -4.08 -4.92 -4.84
C LEU A 87 -4.12 -4.37 -6.26
N ARG A 88 -3.30 -4.86 -7.17
CA ARG A 88 -3.27 -4.36 -8.55
C ARG A 88 -4.61 -4.54 -9.26
N ALA A 89 -5.20 -5.73 -9.17
CA ALA A 89 -6.51 -6.03 -9.73
C ALA A 89 -7.61 -5.16 -9.11
N TYR A 90 -7.52 -4.87 -7.81
CA TYR A 90 -8.41 -3.93 -7.13
C TYR A 90 -8.29 -2.52 -7.72
N MET A 91 -7.08 -1.98 -7.86
CA MET A 91 -6.84 -0.65 -8.42
C MET A 91 -7.36 -0.51 -9.87
N GLU A 92 -7.22 -1.57 -10.67
CA GLU A 92 -7.74 -1.63 -12.05
C GLU A 92 -9.27 -1.66 -12.07
N ARG A 93 -9.90 -2.50 -11.24
CA ARG A 93 -11.35 -2.60 -11.11
C ARG A 93 -11.98 -1.28 -10.67
N GLU A 94 -11.37 -0.61 -9.71
CA GLU A 94 -11.81 0.68 -9.17
C GLU A 94 -11.39 1.88 -10.04
N LYS A 95 -10.68 1.63 -11.16
CA LYS A 95 -10.30 2.61 -12.17
C LYS A 95 -9.46 3.77 -11.64
N PHE A 96 -8.42 3.44 -10.85
CA PHE A 96 -7.44 4.43 -10.41
C PHE A 96 -5.98 3.99 -10.59
N ALA A 97 -5.72 2.81 -11.14
CA ALA A 97 -4.36 2.38 -11.48
C ALA A 97 -3.68 3.32 -12.48
N ASP A 98 -4.44 3.96 -13.35
CA ASP A 98 -3.98 4.92 -14.37
C ASP A 98 -3.38 6.21 -13.80
N VAL A 99 -3.65 6.51 -12.53
CA VAL A 99 -3.07 7.65 -11.81
C VAL A 99 -1.56 7.52 -11.69
N PHE A 100 -1.04 6.29 -11.61
CA PHE A 100 0.36 6.03 -11.31
C PHE A 100 1.16 5.67 -12.57
N ASP A 101 2.36 6.25 -12.69
CA ASP A 101 3.36 5.88 -13.70
C ASP A 101 4.15 4.63 -13.27
N SER A 102 4.15 4.32 -11.98
CA SER A 102 4.74 3.11 -11.39
C SER A 102 3.93 2.68 -10.17
N ILE A 103 3.66 1.37 -10.06
CA ILE A 103 3.00 0.76 -8.90
C ILE A 103 3.91 -0.38 -8.42
N VAL A 104 4.45 -0.23 -7.21
CA VAL A 104 5.30 -1.22 -6.56
C VAL A 104 4.55 -1.81 -5.37
N ILE A 105 4.19 -3.09 -5.48
CA ILE A 105 3.47 -3.84 -4.45
C ILE A 105 4.45 -4.83 -3.80
N SER A 106 4.54 -4.83 -2.48
CA SER A 106 5.52 -5.63 -1.74
C SER A 106 5.43 -7.13 -2.05
N ALA A 107 4.22 -7.68 -2.22
CA ALA A 107 4.03 -9.08 -2.59
C ALA A 107 4.59 -9.40 -3.98
N GLU A 108 4.57 -8.47 -4.93
CA GLU A 108 5.09 -8.67 -6.29
C GLU A 108 6.63 -8.62 -6.31
N VAL A 109 7.21 -7.66 -5.57
CA VAL A 109 8.67 -7.44 -5.56
C VAL A 109 9.40 -8.19 -4.44
N LYS A 110 8.68 -8.95 -3.62
CA LYS A 110 9.20 -9.79 -2.54
C LYS A 110 9.99 -9.03 -1.47
N VAL A 111 9.65 -7.75 -1.27
CA VAL A 111 10.23 -6.89 -0.25
C VAL A 111 9.25 -5.80 0.14
N ALA A 112 9.15 -5.51 1.44
CA ALA A 112 8.21 -4.55 2.01
C ALA A 112 8.94 -3.31 2.57
N LYS A 113 8.24 -2.18 2.66
CA LYS A 113 8.66 -1.03 3.44
C LYS A 113 8.80 -1.48 4.92
N PRO A 114 9.79 -0.99 5.69
CA PRO A 114 10.73 0.09 5.39
C PRO A 114 12.06 -0.37 4.75
N ALA A 115 12.15 -1.57 4.14
CA ALA A 115 13.40 -2.00 3.51
C ALA A 115 13.77 -1.08 2.33
N GLU A 116 15.02 -0.63 2.30
CA GLU A 116 15.56 0.30 1.28
C GLU A 116 15.28 -0.14 -0.16
N LYS A 117 15.36 -1.44 -0.41
CA LYS A 117 15.23 -2.04 -1.74
C LYS A 117 13.90 -1.69 -2.43
N ILE A 118 12.77 -1.60 -1.68
CA ILE A 118 11.47 -1.32 -2.32
C ILE A 118 11.39 0.12 -2.85
N TYR A 119 12.01 1.09 -2.15
CA TYR A 119 12.08 2.47 -2.61
C TYR A 119 12.97 2.60 -3.85
N ARG A 120 14.13 1.90 -3.88
CA ARG A 120 15.01 1.87 -5.05
C ARG A 120 14.29 1.31 -6.27
N ILE A 121 13.51 0.23 -6.14
CA ILE A 121 12.70 -0.32 -7.23
C ILE A 121 11.75 0.75 -7.80
N ALA A 122 11.06 1.50 -6.92
CA ALA A 122 10.14 2.55 -7.37
C ALA A 122 10.86 3.71 -8.06
N LEU A 123 11.99 4.16 -7.51
CA LEU A 123 12.82 5.22 -8.10
C LEU A 123 13.35 4.80 -9.47
N ASP A 124 13.83 3.57 -9.61
CA ASP A 124 14.33 3.02 -10.88
C ASP A 124 13.20 2.93 -11.92
N GLN A 125 12.00 2.45 -11.54
CA GLN A 125 10.84 2.39 -12.45
C GLN A 125 10.39 3.79 -12.89
N LEU A 126 10.43 4.77 -12.01
CA LEU A 126 10.10 6.16 -12.31
C LEU A 126 11.23 6.90 -13.04
N GLN A 127 12.45 6.32 -13.06
CA GLN A 127 13.66 6.93 -13.62
C GLN A 127 13.96 8.30 -12.98
N VAL A 128 13.89 8.37 -11.64
CA VAL A 128 14.20 9.57 -10.85
C VAL A 128 15.24 9.26 -9.78
N LYS A 129 15.99 10.29 -9.36
CA LYS A 129 16.95 10.20 -8.25
C LYS A 129 16.24 10.40 -6.92
N PRO A 130 16.77 9.86 -5.81
CA PRO A 130 16.17 10.05 -4.49
C PRO A 130 15.89 11.53 -4.14
N ASN A 131 16.82 12.43 -4.39
CA ASN A 131 16.67 13.85 -4.10
C ASN A 131 15.68 14.60 -5.01
N GLU A 132 15.14 13.93 -6.02
CA GLU A 132 14.09 14.45 -6.91
C GLU A 132 12.69 13.92 -6.51
N ALA A 133 12.61 13.05 -5.49
CA ALA A 133 11.40 12.37 -5.09
C ALA A 133 10.90 12.83 -3.72
N VAL A 134 9.58 12.96 -3.62
CA VAL A 134 8.84 13.15 -2.37
C VAL A 134 8.05 11.87 -2.09
N PHE A 135 8.17 11.35 -0.88
CA PHE A 135 7.42 10.18 -0.43
C PHE A 135 6.46 10.56 0.68
N VAL A 136 5.21 10.14 0.57
CA VAL A 136 4.14 10.40 1.54
C VAL A 136 3.68 9.07 2.10
N ASP A 137 3.70 8.90 3.41
CA ASP A 137 3.31 7.66 4.09
C ASP A 137 2.88 7.98 5.53
N ASP A 138 1.99 7.20 6.11
CA ASP A 138 1.50 7.38 7.48
C ASP A 138 2.46 6.81 8.53
N MET A 139 3.28 5.81 8.15
CA MET A 139 4.18 5.12 9.07
C MET A 139 5.52 5.87 9.22
N PRO A 140 5.88 6.32 10.44
CA PRO A 140 7.16 7.03 10.67
C PRO A 140 8.38 6.25 10.19
N ALA A 141 8.42 4.93 10.42
CA ALA A 141 9.52 4.08 9.99
C ALA A 141 9.74 4.08 8.46
N ASN A 142 8.65 4.22 7.69
CA ASN A 142 8.73 4.32 6.24
C ASN A 142 9.28 5.67 5.79
N ILE A 143 8.90 6.76 6.49
CA ILE A 143 9.43 8.10 6.25
C ILE A 143 10.92 8.16 6.57
N GLU A 144 11.34 7.68 7.73
CA GLU A 144 12.76 7.61 8.10
C GLU A 144 13.58 6.82 7.07
N ALA A 145 13.03 5.72 6.55
CA ALA A 145 13.72 4.91 5.55
C ALA A 145 13.89 5.65 4.22
N CYS A 146 12.87 6.37 3.73
CA CYS A 146 13.00 7.15 2.50
C CYS A 146 13.95 8.32 2.66
N GLU A 147 13.99 8.98 3.82
CA GLU A 147 14.92 10.10 4.11
C GLU A 147 16.37 9.63 4.19
N ARG A 148 16.64 8.45 4.75
CA ARG A 148 18.00 7.85 4.71
C ARG A 148 18.51 7.60 3.29
N LEU A 149 17.60 7.41 2.32
CA LEU A 149 17.94 7.32 0.89
C LEU A 149 18.18 8.67 0.22
N GLY A 150 17.85 9.76 0.89
CA GLY A 150 17.93 11.13 0.34
C GLY A 150 16.66 11.60 -0.35
N MET A 151 15.54 10.90 -0.20
CA MET A 151 14.21 11.37 -0.60
C MET A 151 13.70 12.40 0.41
N LYS A 152 12.71 13.20 0.03
CA LYS A 152 11.97 14.04 0.97
C LYS A 152 10.78 13.26 1.51
N GLY A 153 10.68 13.10 2.85
CA GLY A 153 9.57 12.46 3.52
C GLY A 153 8.48 13.46 3.91
N ILE A 154 7.22 13.06 3.80
CA ILE A 154 6.06 13.73 4.38
C ILE A 154 5.26 12.68 5.13
N GLN A 155 5.16 12.83 6.45
CA GLN A 155 4.29 11.96 7.23
C GLN A 155 2.82 12.35 7.00
N PHE A 156 2.03 11.40 6.50
CA PHE A 156 0.61 11.60 6.26
C PHE A 156 -0.16 11.55 7.60
N ALA A 157 -0.86 12.62 7.91
CA ALA A 157 -1.83 12.68 9.01
C ALA A 157 -3.26 12.78 8.46
N ASP A 158 -3.45 13.63 7.45
CA ASP A 158 -4.71 13.86 6.73
C ASP A 158 -4.41 14.41 5.33
N ALA A 159 -5.40 14.34 4.44
CA ALA A 159 -5.25 14.76 3.05
C ALA A 159 -4.97 16.26 2.90
N GLU A 160 -5.60 17.12 3.71
CA GLU A 160 -5.43 18.57 3.64
C GLU A 160 -3.99 19.00 3.98
N SER A 161 -3.47 18.47 5.10
CA SER A 161 -2.11 18.72 5.56
C SER A 161 -1.08 18.20 4.56
N ALA A 162 -1.25 16.99 4.05
CA ALA A 162 -0.36 16.40 3.06
C ALA A 162 -0.34 17.21 1.75
N LEU A 163 -1.50 17.59 1.24
CA LEU A 163 -1.62 18.43 0.04
C LEU A 163 -0.99 19.81 0.21
N LYS A 164 -1.13 20.44 1.38
CA LYS A 164 -0.50 21.71 1.69
C LYS A 164 1.02 21.60 1.65
N GLN A 165 1.58 20.56 2.26
CA GLN A 165 3.03 20.31 2.25
C GLN A 165 3.54 19.99 0.84
N LEU A 166 2.84 19.14 0.09
CA LEU A 166 3.18 18.83 -1.30
C LEU A 166 3.19 20.06 -2.18
N LYS A 167 2.15 20.91 -2.13
CA LYS A 167 2.07 22.15 -2.92
C LYS A 167 3.17 23.16 -2.60
N ALA A 168 3.74 23.12 -1.41
CA ALA A 168 4.87 23.99 -1.04
C ALA A 168 6.21 23.51 -1.61
N ILE A 169 6.28 22.25 -2.10
CA ILE A 169 7.49 21.61 -2.60
C ILE A 169 7.48 21.51 -4.13
N LEU A 170 6.31 21.32 -4.72
CA LEU A 170 6.08 21.10 -6.15
C LEU A 170 6.13 22.40 -6.95
#